data_c709b30a2c4cec1f96b066647047c3c2
#
_entry.id   c709b30a2c4cec1f96b066647047c3c2
#
_cell.length_a   1.000
_cell.length_b   1.000
_cell.length_c   1.000
_cell.angle_alpha   90.00
_cell.angle_beta   90.00
_cell.angle_gamma   90.00
#
_symmetry.space_group_name_H-M   'P 1'
#
loop_
_entity.id
_entity.type
_entity.pdbx_description
1 polymer ?
#
loop_
_entity_poly.entity_id
_entity_poly.type
_entity_poly.pdbx_seq_one_letter_code
_entity_poly.pdbx_strand_id
1 'polypeptide(L)'
;TVLRGDVNRIVVGRGTNVQDLTMGHVSHKTAEKPDGAPLIIGDYVTVGHAVILHGCTIGNECLIGMGSIIMDDVMIPDRVMIGAGSMVTQGKVLESGMLYMGRPAKAVRALTVEEIAYLRYSAEHYMRVKDNYLSGTK
;
A
#
# COMPACT_ATOMS: atom_id res chain seq x y z
N THR A 1 -8.05 4.49 -11.04
CA THR A 1 -6.74 3.95 -10.65
C THR A 1 -5.90 3.67 -11.87
N VAL A 2 -4.62 4.01 -11.81
CA VAL A 2 -3.65 3.71 -12.85
C VAL A 2 -2.48 2.94 -12.24
N LEU A 3 -2.17 1.77 -12.79
CA LEU A 3 -0.98 1.00 -12.46
C LEU A 3 -0.12 0.90 -13.72
N ARG A 4 0.99 1.64 -13.76
CA ARG A 4 1.84 1.74 -14.95
C ARG A 4 3.21 1.12 -14.70
N GLY A 5 3.40 -0.10 -15.23
CA GLY A 5 4.64 -0.88 -15.13
C GLY A 5 5.48 -0.83 -16.41
N ASP A 6 5.68 0.36 -16.97
CA ASP A 6 6.34 0.57 -18.26
C ASP A 6 7.84 0.26 -18.26
N VAL A 7 8.52 0.43 -17.14
CA VAL A 7 9.99 0.26 -17.03
C VAL A 7 10.41 -0.73 -15.94
N ASN A 8 9.45 -1.27 -15.18
CA ASN A 8 9.68 -2.31 -14.18
C ASN A 8 8.36 -3.03 -13.87
N ARG A 9 8.40 -4.08 -13.06
CA ARG A 9 7.22 -4.88 -12.73
C ARG A 9 6.39 -4.25 -11.61
N ILE A 10 5.08 -4.48 -11.70
CA ILE A 10 4.12 -4.27 -10.60
C ILE A 10 3.53 -5.63 -10.24
N VAL A 11 3.52 -5.95 -8.96
CA VAL A 11 2.91 -7.17 -8.43
C VAL A 11 1.89 -6.76 -7.38
N VAL A 12 0.68 -7.31 -7.49
CA VAL A 12 -0.41 -7.08 -6.52
C VAL A 12 -0.90 -8.42 -6.02
N GLY A 13 -0.88 -8.61 -4.72
CA GLY A 13 -1.24 -9.85 -4.06
C GLY A 13 -2.75 -10.09 -4.02
N ARG A 14 -3.10 -11.29 -3.55
CA ARG A 14 -4.49 -11.74 -3.45
C ARG A 14 -5.29 -10.94 -2.43
N GLY A 15 -6.56 -10.66 -2.75
CA GLY A 15 -7.47 -9.95 -1.84
C GLY A 15 -7.14 -8.48 -1.61
N THR A 16 -6.13 -7.96 -2.29
CA THR A 16 -5.73 -6.55 -2.22
C THR A 16 -6.67 -5.71 -3.08
N ASN A 17 -7.03 -4.53 -2.57
CA ASN A 17 -7.79 -3.53 -3.30
C ASN A 17 -6.99 -2.23 -3.44
N VAL A 18 -7.10 -1.61 -4.61
CA VAL A 18 -6.48 -0.33 -4.93
C VAL A 18 -7.60 0.61 -5.39
N GLN A 19 -7.89 1.59 -4.56
CA GLN A 19 -9.08 2.41 -4.69
C GLN A 19 -8.87 3.57 -5.68
N ASP A 20 -9.95 4.30 -5.93
CA ASP A 20 -10.07 5.28 -7.00
C ASP A 20 -8.99 6.37 -6.94
N LEU A 21 -8.55 6.83 -8.11
CA LEU A 21 -7.56 7.89 -8.31
C LEU A 21 -6.15 7.56 -7.80
N THR A 22 -5.89 6.34 -7.38
CA THR A 22 -4.55 5.91 -6.97
C THR A 22 -3.65 5.72 -8.18
N MET A 23 -2.39 6.13 -8.05
CA MET A 23 -1.35 5.96 -9.05
C MET A 23 -0.25 5.05 -8.52
N GLY A 24 -0.01 3.93 -9.19
CA GLY A 24 1.13 3.05 -8.96
C GLY A 24 2.14 3.12 -10.11
N HIS A 25 3.39 3.40 -9.81
CA HIS A 25 4.47 3.45 -10.78
C HIS A 25 5.76 2.84 -10.21
N VAL A 26 6.79 2.78 -11.04
CA VAL A 26 8.03 2.05 -10.80
C VAL A 26 9.22 2.86 -11.29
N SER A 27 10.43 2.53 -10.83
CA SER A 27 11.66 3.11 -11.37
C SER A 27 12.44 2.09 -12.20
N HIS A 28 13.06 2.57 -13.26
CA HIS A 28 13.84 1.75 -14.19
C HIS A 28 15.17 1.27 -13.57
N LYS A 29 15.76 0.30 -14.22
CA LYS A 29 17.08 -0.23 -13.86
C LYS A 29 18.18 0.74 -14.28
N THR A 30 19.19 0.90 -13.43
CA THR A 30 20.40 1.69 -13.72
C THR A 30 21.64 0.85 -13.40
N ALA A 31 22.82 1.36 -13.75
CA ALA A 31 24.08 0.69 -13.40
C ALA A 31 24.29 0.60 -11.88
N GLU A 32 23.90 1.66 -11.16
CA GLU A 32 23.98 1.75 -9.69
C GLU A 32 22.88 0.97 -9.00
N LYS A 33 21.75 0.74 -9.69
CA LYS A 33 20.59 0.01 -9.18
C LYS A 33 20.05 -0.97 -10.23
N PRO A 34 20.71 -2.14 -10.37
CA PRO A 34 20.40 -3.11 -11.43
C PRO A 34 18.97 -3.63 -11.46
N ASP A 35 18.28 -3.64 -10.30
CA ASP A 35 16.89 -4.08 -10.20
C ASP A 35 15.87 -2.93 -10.35
N GLY A 36 16.32 -1.69 -10.35
CA GLY A 36 15.46 -0.52 -10.28
C GLY A 36 14.63 -0.50 -9.00
N ALA A 37 13.43 0.06 -9.06
CA ALA A 37 12.46 0.01 -7.97
C ALA A 37 11.11 -0.53 -8.48
N PRO A 38 10.84 -1.83 -8.34
CA PRO A 38 9.53 -2.40 -8.64
C PRO A 38 8.49 -1.97 -7.60
N LEU A 39 7.21 -2.06 -7.95
CA LEU A 39 6.11 -1.90 -7.00
C LEU A 39 5.58 -3.28 -6.62
N ILE A 40 5.74 -3.67 -5.37
CA ILE A 40 5.29 -4.95 -4.85
C ILE A 40 4.29 -4.70 -3.73
N ILE A 41 3.07 -5.20 -3.89
CA ILE A 41 2.01 -5.09 -2.89
C ILE A 41 1.59 -6.51 -2.51
N GLY A 42 1.62 -6.82 -1.22
CA GLY A 42 1.29 -8.12 -0.68
C GLY A 42 -0.20 -8.44 -0.73
N ASP A 43 -0.57 -9.46 0.04
CA ASP A 43 -1.94 -9.98 0.12
C ASP A 43 -2.77 -9.17 1.13
N TYR A 44 -4.07 -9.01 0.85
CA TYR A 44 -5.06 -8.39 1.73
C TYR A 44 -4.68 -6.96 2.15
N VAL A 45 -4.08 -6.21 1.25
CA VAL A 45 -3.77 -4.79 1.47
C VAL A 45 -4.94 -3.94 1.03
N THR A 46 -5.26 -2.91 1.82
CA THR A 46 -6.19 -1.85 1.42
C THR A 46 -5.39 -0.59 1.07
N VAL A 47 -5.41 -0.21 -0.19
CA VAL A 47 -4.86 1.08 -0.65
C VAL A 47 -6.01 2.04 -0.86
N GLY A 48 -6.08 3.08 -0.04
CA GLY A 48 -7.13 4.08 -0.07
C GLY A 48 -7.13 4.94 -1.34
N HIS A 49 -8.06 5.89 -1.41
CA HIS A 49 -8.22 6.77 -2.57
C HIS A 49 -7.06 7.74 -2.75
N ALA A 50 -6.75 8.08 -3.99
CA ALA A 50 -5.76 9.10 -4.36
C ALA A 50 -4.37 8.90 -3.73
N VAL A 51 -3.96 7.65 -3.52
CA VAL A 51 -2.62 7.30 -3.03
C VAL A 51 -1.62 7.29 -4.18
N ILE A 52 -0.39 7.69 -3.91
CA ILE A 52 0.73 7.53 -4.85
C ILE A 52 1.68 6.48 -4.29
N LEU A 53 1.85 5.38 -5.03
CA LEU A 53 2.82 4.33 -4.73
C LEU A 53 3.89 4.33 -5.81
N HIS A 54 5.13 4.59 -5.45
CA HIS A 54 6.22 4.65 -6.41
C HIS A 54 7.39 3.78 -5.96
N GLY A 55 7.64 2.67 -6.67
CA GLY A 55 8.81 1.83 -6.46
C GLY A 55 8.99 1.29 -5.04
N CYS A 56 7.92 0.97 -4.34
CA CYS A 56 7.95 0.53 -2.94
C CYS A 56 7.49 -0.92 -2.78
N THR A 57 7.78 -1.50 -1.63
CA THR A 57 7.31 -2.83 -1.24
C THR A 57 6.41 -2.72 -0.02
N ILE A 58 5.21 -3.27 -0.12
CA ILE A 58 4.20 -3.31 0.94
C ILE A 58 3.91 -4.77 1.25
N GLY A 59 4.06 -5.16 2.51
CA GLY A 59 3.76 -6.49 3.01
C GLY A 59 2.26 -6.78 3.06
N ASN A 60 1.90 -7.82 3.79
CA ASN A 60 0.52 -8.29 3.85
C ASN A 60 -0.30 -7.56 4.91
N GLU A 61 -1.62 -7.53 4.71
CA GLU A 61 -2.57 -7.01 5.70
C GLU A 61 -2.22 -5.59 6.15
N CYS A 62 -1.84 -4.71 5.22
CA CYS A 62 -1.57 -3.30 5.46
C CYS A 62 -2.75 -2.44 5.04
N LEU A 63 -2.84 -1.23 5.62
CA LEU A 63 -3.77 -0.20 5.19
C LEU A 63 -2.99 1.08 4.89
N ILE A 64 -3.09 1.55 3.65
CA ILE A 64 -2.49 2.82 3.22
C ILE A 64 -3.60 3.85 3.13
N GLY A 65 -3.60 4.81 4.04
CA GLY A 65 -4.63 5.85 4.13
C GLY A 65 -4.69 6.74 2.88
N MET A 66 -5.89 7.21 2.55
CA MET A 66 -6.14 8.04 1.37
C MET A 66 -5.21 9.25 1.29
N GLY A 67 -4.81 9.61 0.07
CA GLY A 67 -3.94 10.76 -0.19
C GLY A 67 -2.49 10.61 0.27
N SER A 68 -2.08 9.41 0.68
CA SER A 68 -0.69 9.16 1.09
C SER A 68 0.24 9.05 -0.11
N ILE A 69 1.53 9.33 0.11
CA ILE A 69 2.61 9.16 -0.87
C ILE A 69 3.65 8.22 -0.28
N ILE A 70 3.94 7.13 -0.98
CA ILE A 70 4.96 6.15 -0.60
C ILE A 70 6.02 6.16 -1.70
N MET A 71 7.25 6.55 -1.34
CA MET A 71 8.33 6.78 -2.29
C MET A 71 9.18 5.53 -2.54
N ASP A 72 10.12 5.66 -3.49
CA ASP A 72 11.01 4.56 -3.91
C ASP A 72 11.75 3.93 -2.74
N ASP A 73 11.93 2.61 -2.82
CA ASP A 73 12.71 1.82 -1.86
C ASP A 73 12.15 1.80 -0.45
N VAL A 74 10.94 2.29 -0.24
CA VAL A 74 10.26 2.13 1.04
C VAL A 74 9.87 0.67 1.22
N MET A 75 10.15 0.14 2.42
CA MET A 75 9.78 -1.21 2.84
C MET A 75 8.77 -1.10 3.98
N ILE A 76 7.52 -1.47 3.69
CA ILE A 76 6.44 -1.55 4.67
C ILE A 76 6.20 -3.04 4.96
N PRO A 77 6.54 -3.53 6.16
CA PRO A 77 6.30 -4.93 6.52
C PRO A 77 4.82 -5.21 6.77
N ASP A 78 4.48 -6.45 7.13
CA ASP A 78 3.10 -6.86 7.39
C ASP A 78 2.47 -6.07 8.53
N ARG A 79 1.15 -5.86 8.43
CA ARG A 79 0.32 -5.26 9.48
C ARG A 79 0.77 -3.87 9.91
N VAL A 80 0.96 -3.00 8.94
CA VAL A 80 1.23 -1.57 9.13
C VAL A 80 0.01 -0.77 8.67
N MET A 81 -0.31 0.27 9.43
CA MET A 81 -1.30 1.27 9.06
C MET A 81 -0.61 2.60 8.80
N ILE A 82 -0.84 3.17 7.63
CA ILE A 82 -0.41 4.53 7.26
C ILE A 82 -1.63 5.44 7.34
N GLY A 83 -1.54 6.47 8.16
CA GLY A 83 -2.61 7.48 8.29
C GLY A 83 -2.80 8.28 7.01
N ALA A 84 -4.04 8.75 6.77
CA ALA A 84 -4.36 9.54 5.58
C ALA A 84 -3.45 10.76 5.40
N GLY A 85 -3.10 11.09 4.16
CA GLY A 85 -2.27 12.24 3.82
C GLY A 85 -0.81 12.15 4.24
N SER A 86 -0.32 10.99 4.64
CA SER A 86 1.07 10.78 5.06
C SER A 86 2.03 10.74 3.86
N MET A 87 3.30 11.03 4.12
CA MET A 87 4.38 10.87 3.14
C MET A 87 5.51 10.02 3.75
N VAL A 88 5.71 8.81 3.20
CA VAL A 88 6.85 7.97 3.58
C VAL A 88 7.96 8.21 2.56
N THR A 89 9.05 8.81 3.05
CA THR A 89 10.15 9.24 2.19
C THR A 89 11.04 8.08 1.77
N GLN A 90 11.77 8.28 0.67
CA GLN A 90 12.58 7.26 0.01
C GLN A 90 13.48 6.47 0.97
N GLY A 91 13.54 5.16 0.77
CA GLY A 91 14.45 4.25 1.47
C GLY A 91 14.08 3.94 2.92
N LYS A 92 12.93 4.41 3.41
CA LYS A 92 12.49 4.10 4.78
C LYS A 92 12.08 2.65 4.93
N VAL A 93 12.50 2.04 6.03
CA VAL A 93 12.08 0.70 6.46
C VAL A 93 11.24 0.86 7.71
N LEU A 94 9.96 0.47 7.63
CA LEU A 94 9.01 0.60 8.72
C LEU A 94 9.00 -0.66 9.59
N GLU A 95 8.37 -0.57 10.76
CA GLU A 95 8.19 -1.68 11.69
C GLU A 95 6.78 -2.26 11.60
N SER A 96 6.67 -3.59 11.65
CA SER A 96 5.39 -4.30 11.67
C SER A 96 4.55 -3.95 12.89
N GLY A 97 3.24 -3.94 12.74
CA GLY A 97 2.31 -3.71 13.85
C GLY A 97 2.21 -2.26 14.32
N MET A 98 2.66 -1.30 13.52
CA MET A 98 2.71 0.12 13.90
C MET A 98 1.78 0.99 13.06
N LEU A 99 1.34 2.09 13.66
CA LEU A 99 0.71 3.22 13.00
C LEU A 99 1.77 4.28 12.67
N TYR A 100 1.85 4.66 11.40
CA TYR A 100 2.68 5.76 10.92
C TYR A 100 1.81 6.90 10.40
N MET A 101 2.16 8.14 10.72
CA MET A 101 1.44 9.33 10.27
C MET A 101 2.39 10.51 10.04
N GLY A 102 1.99 11.41 9.18
CA GLY A 102 2.62 12.72 9.00
C GLY A 102 3.41 12.87 7.70
N ARG A 103 3.99 14.04 7.53
CA ARG A 103 4.80 14.44 6.37
C ARG A 103 6.08 15.15 6.87
N PRO A 104 7.21 14.43 7.02
CA PRO A 104 7.42 12.99 6.79
C PRO A 104 6.71 12.12 7.83
N ALA A 105 6.31 10.92 7.43
CA ALA A 105 5.64 9.97 8.30
C ALA A 105 6.59 9.45 9.38
N LYS A 106 6.06 9.36 10.60
CA LYS A 106 6.78 8.82 11.77
C LYS A 106 5.90 7.81 12.49
N ALA A 107 6.52 6.85 13.18
CA ALA A 107 5.83 5.94 14.07
C ALA A 107 5.12 6.73 15.18
N VAL A 108 3.82 6.51 15.32
CA VAL A 108 2.99 7.16 16.35
C VAL A 108 2.84 6.26 17.55
N ARG A 109 2.46 5.01 17.33
CA ARG A 109 2.21 3.98 18.35
C ARG A 109 2.06 2.60 17.73
N ALA A 110 2.08 1.57 18.56
CA ALA A 110 1.66 0.24 18.15
C ALA A 110 0.16 0.21 17.83
N LEU A 111 -0.23 -0.63 16.87
CA LEU A 111 -1.63 -0.92 16.61
C LEU A 111 -2.22 -1.75 17.74
N THR A 112 -3.50 -1.52 18.03
CA THR A 112 -4.25 -2.38 18.96
C THR A 112 -4.61 -3.71 18.31
N VAL A 113 -5.01 -4.69 19.11
CA VAL A 113 -5.47 -6.00 18.59
C VAL A 113 -6.67 -5.82 17.65
N GLU A 114 -7.58 -4.92 17.97
CA GLU A 114 -8.76 -4.58 17.18
C GLU A 114 -8.37 -3.92 15.85
N GLU A 115 -7.38 -3.04 15.85
CA GLU A 115 -6.87 -2.41 14.63
C GLU A 115 -6.20 -3.42 13.72
N ILE A 116 -5.40 -4.34 14.26
CA ILE A 116 -4.78 -5.42 13.47
C ILE A 116 -5.86 -6.30 12.82
N ALA A 117 -6.90 -6.67 13.57
CA ALA A 117 -8.03 -7.43 13.04
C ALA A 117 -8.78 -6.64 11.95
N TYR A 118 -8.90 -5.32 12.12
CA TYR A 118 -9.54 -4.44 11.15
C TYR A 118 -8.79 -4.38 9.82
N LEU A 119 -7.47 -4.47 9.80
CA LEU A 119 -6.68 -4.48 8.57
C LEU A 119 -7.14 -5.61 7.63
N ARG A 120 -7.29 -6.81 8.17
CA ARG A 120 -7.77 -7.97 7.42
C ARG A 120 -9.23 -7.79 7.02
N TYR A 121 -10.08 -7.39 7.96
CA TYR A 121 -11.50 -7.14 7.72
C TYR A 121 -11.74 -6.13 6.59
N SER A 122 -10.98 -5.04 6.55
CA SER A 122 -11.07 -4.02 5.51
C SER A 122 -10.89 -4.60 4.12
N ALA A 123 -9.84 -5.39 3.91
CA ALA A 123 -9.60 -6.02 2.61
C ALA A 123 -10.73 -6.99 2.23
N GLU A 124 -11.16 -7.83 3.16
CA GLU A 124 -12.27 -8.78 2.94
C GLU A 124 -13.59 -8.07 2.68
N HIS A 125 -13.82 -6.92 3.30
CA HIS A 125 -15.00 -6.09 3.02
C HIS A 125 -15.03 -5.66 1.54
N TYR A 126 -13.94 -5.15 1.02
CA TYR A 126 -13.87 -4.75 -0.39
C TYR A 126 -13.95 -5.93 -1.36
N MET A 127 -13.51 -7.12 -0.97
CA MET A 127 -13.77 -8.33 -1.74
C MET A 127 -15.28 -8.61 -1.86
N ARG A 128 -16.02 -8.50 -0.75
CA ARG A 128 -17.49 -8.64 -0.77
C ARG A 128 -18.18 -7.55 -1.58
N VAL A 129 -17.74 -6.31 -1.47
CA VAL A 129 -18.26 -5.18 -2.28
C VAL A 129 -18.08 -5.47 -3.78
N LYS A 130 -16.90 -5.95 -4.15
CA LYS A 130 -16.62 -6.37 -5.55
C LYS A 130 -17.58 -7.48 -5.99
N ASP A 131 -17.78 -8.52 -5.18
CA ASP A 131 -18.67 -9.63 -5.50
C ASP A 131 -20.11 -9.16 -5.68
N ASN A 132 -20.60 -8.28 -4.80
CA ASN A 132 -21.92 -7.66 -4.92
C ASN A 132 -22.04 -6.85 -6.23
N TYR A 133 -20.99 -6.12 -6.59
CA TYR A 133 -20.99 -5.33 -7.83
C TYR A 133 -21.06 -6.23 -9.08
N LEU A 134 -20.29 -7.31 -9.09
CA LEU A 134 -20.26 -8.26 -10.20
C LEU A 134 -21.57 -9.05 -10.33
N SER A 135 -22.24 -9.36 -9.24
CA SER A 135 -23.54 -10.07 -9.23
C SER A 135 -24.73 -9.15 -9.52
N GLY A 136 -24.53 -7.84 -9.59
CA GLY A 136 -25.60 -6.85 -9.72
C GLY A 136 -26.44 -6.66 -8.46
N THR A 137 -26.02 -7.20 -7.33
CA THR A 137 -26.68 -7.05 -6.04
C THR A 137 -26.10 -5.82 -5.33
N LYS A 138 -26.92 -4.81 -5.10
CA LYS A 138 -26.51 -3.60 -4.38
C LYS A 138 -27.10 -3.59 -2.98
#